data_9dad12fedf9706e4fd34ea30dc0fa366
#
_entry.id   9dad12fedf9706e4fd34ea30dc0fa366
#
_cell.length_a   1.000
_cell.length_b   1.000
_cell.length_c   1.000
_cell.angle_alpha   90.00
_cell.angle_beta   90.00
_cell.angle_gamma   90.00
#
_symmetry.space_group_name_H-M   'P 1'
#
loop_
_entity.id
_entity.type
_entity.pdbx_description
1 polymer ?
#
loop_
_entity_poly.entity_id
_entity_poly.type
_entity_poly.pdbx_seq_one_letter_code
_entity_poly.pdbx_strand_id
1 'polypeptide(L)'
;EGEAITRLGPRHYNDTVNGRTTYPVVADPSDILLNQAWVRFKPAQQVETIVGRQAVNFDNQRWVDSANWRQNDQTLDAVRVAIKPVAGVSLDYGYAWRVNRALGPRSPQGIWRENDIHLLRGSANTKPIGTITAYGYFFNIPDAPLSSSKTVGLRLVGEQKMSGNAKLLYAAEYANQRDFGTNPRTYSLDYLAFEPGVSVGVVTTKIGWEKLEGNGAVALQTPLGALHAFNGWADKFVNTPAAGLRDLYVDVSIKLPAVAGIKGASTRLKWHDFNASRGSINYGREWDAMLAVPIIRGLTASLIYAEYRAESFGSDFFTSLRFSNNFIVPITPAEKMTFFAWTVWVCLKREVESRNVISYRASDF
;
A
#
# COMPACT_ATOMS: atom_id res chain seq x y z
N GLU A 1 0.86 -19.90 -6.60
CA GLU A 1 1.76 -19.43 -5.52
C GLU A 1 1.22 -19.88 -4.18
N GLY A 2 2.07 -20.53 -3.37
CA GLY A 2 1.79 -20.86 -1.99
C GLY A 2 2.68 -20.03 -1.08
N GLU A 3 2.15 -19.61 0.06
CA GLU A 3 2.89 -18.90 1.12
C GLU A 3 2.90 -19.73 2.40
N ALA A 4 4.04 -19.77 3.07
CA ALA A 4 4.17 -20.35 4.39
C ALA A 4 4.80 -19.32 5.31
N ILE A 5 4.09 -18.97 6.37
CA ILE A 5 4.54 -18.00 7.35
C ILE A 5 4.76 -18.72 8.66
N THR A 6 5.97 -18.60 9.18
CA THR A 6 6.30 -19.10 10.52
C THR A 6 7.08 -18.05 11.29
N ARG A 7 7.01 -18.08 12.58
CA ARG A 7 7.64 -17.12 13.49
C ARG A 7 8.87 -17.70 14.14
N LEU A 8 9.91 -16.87 14.25
CA LEU A 8 11.08 -17.15 15.05
C LEU A 8 11.17 -16.07 16.16
N GLY A 9 11.23 -16.46 17.42
CA GLY A 9 11.41 -15.56 18.56
C GLY A 9 10.17 -15.26 19.40
N PRO A 10 10.28 -14.36 20.40
CA PRO A 10 9.22 -14.06 21.36
C PRO A 10 8.04 -13.31 20.74
N ARG A 11 6.84 -13.51 21.35
CA ARG A 11 5.57 -12.97 20.85
C ARG A 11 5.18 -11.71 21.64
N HIS A 12 5.86 -10.59 21.41
CA HIS A 12 5.50 -9.32 22.05
C HIS A 12 4.66 -8.44 21.10
N TYR A 13 3.69 -9.04 20.39
CA TYR A 13 2.77 -8.35 19.49
C TYR A 13 1.45 -9.12 19.37
N ASN A 14 0.41 -8.45 18.92
CA ASN A 14 -0.89 -9.02 18.60
C ASN A 14 -0.91 -9.40 17.10
N ASP A 15 -0.97 -10.70 16.80
CA ASP A 15 -1.05 -11.19 15.42
C ASP A 15 -2.50 -11.38 14.94
N THR A 16 -3.45 -10.82 15.69
CA THR A 16 -4.91 -10.89 15.48
C THR A 16 -5.57 -12.21 15.90
N VAL A 17 -4.78 -13.27 16.16
CA VAL A 17 -5.31 -14.60 16.57
C VAL A 17 -4.68 -15.15 17.87
N ASN A 18 -3.62 -14.52 18.36
CA ASN A 18 -2.88 -14.98 19.56
C ASN A 18 -3.46 -14.50 20.89
N GLY A 19 -4.55 -13.74 20.89
CA GLY A 19 -5.24 -13.21 22.07
C GLY A 19 -4.50 -12.08 22.80
N ARG A 20 -3.39 -11.56 22.26
CA ARG A 20 -2.59 -10.50 22.91
C ARG A 20 -3.09 -9.10 22.56
N THR A 21 -4.33 -8.80 22.92
CA THR A 21 -5.02 -7.56 22.51
C THR A 21 -4.42 -6.27 23.10
N THR A 22 -3.58 -6.37 24.15
CA THR A 22 -2.88 -5.22 24.77
C THR A 22 -1.58 -4.85 24.06
N TYR A 23 -1.11 -5.68 23.12
CA TYR A 23 0.11 -5.43 22.36
C TYR A 23 -0.20 -4.78 20.99
N PRO A 24 0.77 -4.07 20.42
CA PRO A 24 0.64 -3.54 19.06
C PRO A 24 0.30 -4.62 18.05
N VAL A 25 -0.52 -4.27 17.05
CA VAL A 25 -0.93 -5.20 16.02
C VAL A 25 0.16 -5.34 14.95
N VAL A 26 0.65 -6.56 14.78
CA VAL A 26 1.43 -7.01 13.63
C VAL A 26 0.66 -8.18 13.03
N ALA A 27 -0.13 -7.90 12.02
CA ALA A 27 -1.14 -8.81 11.48
C ALA A 27 -0.54 -9.88 10.55
N ASP A 28 0.43 -10.63 11.07
CA ASP A 28 1.13 -11.71 10.35
C ASP A 28 1.03 -13.04 11.14
N PRO A 29 -0.15 -13.67 11.22
CA PRO A 29 -0.30 -14.96 11.88
C PRO A 29 0.45 -16.04 11.11
N SER A 30 1.05 -17.00 11.83
CA SER A 30 1.69 -18.16 11.20
C SER A 30 0.64 -18.99 10.48
N ASP A 31 0.83 -19.26 9.19
CA ASP A 31 -0.10 -20.03 8.37
C ASP A 31 0.58 -20.62 7.12
N ILE A 32 -0.15 -21.49 6.42
CA ILE A 32 0.19 -21.97 5.06
C ILE A 32 -1.01 -21.64 4.18
N LEU A 33 -0.79 -20.84 3.14
CA LEU A 33 -1.85 -20.27 2.34
C LEU A 33 -1.65 -20.56 0.85
N LEU A 34 -2.76 -20.72 0.14
CA LEU A 34 -2.79 -20.54 -1.30
C LEU A 34 -2.93 -19.04 -1.57
N ASN A 35 -1.81 -18.37 -1.88
CA ASN A 35 -1.78 -16.93 -2.11
C ASN A 35 -2.36 -16.59 -3.47
N GLN A 36 -1.87 -17.19 -4.55
CA GLN A 36 -2.38 -16.96 -5.90
C GLN A 36 -2.62 -18.27 -6.65
N ALA A 37 -3.77 -18.34 -7.36
CA ALA A 37 -4.13 -19.43 -8.26
C ALA A 37 -5.07 -18.89 -9.35
N TRP A 38 -4.55 -18.62 -10.52
CA TRP A 38 -5.28 -18.02 -11.62
C TRP A 38 -4.92 -18.59 -12.98
N VAL A 39 -5.82 -18.40 -13.93
CA VAL A 39 -5.61 -18.71 -15.33
C VAL A 39 -5.64 -17.41 -16.13
N ARG A 40 -4.65 -17.24 -17.00
CA ARG A 40 -4.56 -16.11 -17.93
C ARG A 40 -4.94 -16.57 -19.32
N PHE A 41 -5.79 -15.77 -19.95
CA PHE A 41 -6.27 -16.00 -21.31
C PHE A 41 -6.12 -14.73 -22.14
N LYS A 42 -5.57 -14.86 -23.36
CA LYS A 42 -5.41 -13.74 -24.31
C LYS A 42 -6.17 -14.04 -25.59
N PRO A 43 -7.45 -13.69 -25.67
CA PRO A 43 -8.29 -13.94 -26.86
C PRO A 43 -7.85 -13.09 -28.06
N ALA A 44 -7.19 -11.96 -27.82
CA ALA A 44 -6.59 -11.09 -28.82
C ALA A 44 -5.31 -10.46 -28.28
N GLN A 45 -4.48 -9.91 -29.15
CA GLN A 45 -3.22 -9.27 -28.74
C GLN A 45 -3.44 -8.11 -27.76
N GLN A 46 -4.56 -7.40 -27.92
CA GLN A 46 -4.92 -6.23 -27.11
C GLN A 46 -5.74 -6.59 -25.85
N VAL A 47 -6.17 -7.84 -25.67
CA VAL A 47 -7.09 -8.24 -24.60
C VAL A 47 -6.44 -9.32 -23.76
N GLU A 48 -6.36 -9.08 -22.45
CA GLU A 48 -5.93 -10.06 -21.47
C GLU A 48 -7.03 -10.26 -20.43
N THR A 49 -7.34 -11.51 -20.14
CA THR A 49 -8.30 -11.88 -19.09
C THR A 49 -7.61 -12.78 -18.08
N ILE A 50 -7.75 -12.49 -16.79
CA ILE A 50 -7.24 -13.28 -15.68
C ILE A 50 -8.42 -13.68 -14.79
N VAL A 51 -8.54 -14.97 -14.48
CA VAL A 51 -9.61 -15.53 -13.65
C VAL A 51 -9.00 -16.35 -12.52
N GLY A 52 -9.43 -16.09 -11.30
CA GLY A 52 -9.01 -16.81 -10.11
C GLY A 52 -8.43 -15.89 -9.05
N ARG A 53 -7.71 -16.47 -8.08
CA ARG A 53 -7.08 -15.74 -6.99
C ARG A 53 -5.83 -15.05 -7.48
N GLN A 54 -5.80 -13.72 -7.39
CA GLN A 54 -4.76 -12.88 -7.97
C GLN A 54 -4.48 -11.65 -7.11
N ALA A 55 -3.23 -11.21 -7.10
CA ALA A 55 -2.82 -9.91 -6.60
C ALA A 55 -3.23 -8.83 -7.62
N VAL A 56 -3.83 -7.74 -7.16
CA VAL A 56 -4.24 -6.60 -8.00
C VAL A 56 -3.67 -5.33 -7.42
N ASN A 57 -2.87 -4.62 -8.23
CA ASN A 57 -2.27 -3.34 -7.88
C ASN A 57 -2.62 -2.32 -8.95
N PHE A 58 -3.15 -1.16 -8.55
CA PHE A 58 -3.46 -0.07 -9.47
C PHE A 58 -2.75 1.23 -9.09
N ASP A 59 -2.17 1.88 -10.08
CA ASP A 59 -1.53 3.19 -9.99
C ASP A 59 -0.49 3.28 -8.86
N ASN A 60 -0.65 4.21 -7.90
CA ASN A 60 0.17 4.32 -6.71
C ASN A 60 -0.32 3.43 -5.55
N GLN A 61 -1.27 2.55 -5.80
CA GLN A 61 -1.84 1.62 -4.82
C GLN A 61 -2.64 2.30 -3.68
N ARG A 62 -2.99 3.56 -3.82
CA ARG A 62 -3.79 4.27 -2.81
C ARG A 62 -5.16 3.63 -2.57
N TRP A 63 -5.79 3.10 -3.63
CA TRP A 63 -7.14 2.55 -3.61
C TRP A 63 -7.19 1.02 -3.68
N VAL A 64 -6.31 0.41 -4.48
CA VAL A 64 -6.25 -1.03 -4.70
C VAL A 64 -4.81 -1.49 -4.68
N ASP A 65 -4.48 -2.36 -3.72
CA ASP A 65 -3.15 -2.87 -3.43
C ASP A 65 -3.20 -4.34 -3.01
N SER A 66 -2.15 -5.06 -3.30
CA SER A 66 -1.97 -6.44 -2.84
C SER A 66 -1.27 -6.55 -1.49
N ALA A 67 -0.90 -5.45 -0.86
CA ALA A 67 -0.14 -5.42 0.39
C ALA A 67 1.17 -6.25 0.34
N ASN A 68 1.82 -6.31 -0.82
CA ASN A 68 3.01 -7.13 -1.10
C ASN A 68 4.27 -6.75 -0.28
N TRP A 69 4.19 -5.73 0.55
CA TRP A 69 5.19 -5.39 1.55
C TRP A 69 5.06 -6.19 2.85
N ARG A 70 3.91 -6.86 3.06
CA ARG A 70 3.66 -7.79 4.17
C ARG A 70 4.13 -9.20 3.84
N GLN A 71 4.07 -10.10 4.82
CA GLN A 71 4.34 -11.52 4.64
C GLN A 71 3.19 -12.23 3.93
N ASN A 72 1.93 -11.82 4.22
CA ASN A 72 0.74 -12.24 3.49
C ASN A 72 0.34 -11.15 2.52
N ASP A 73 0.19 -11.50 1.26
CA ASP A 73 -0.41 -10.61 0.29
C ASP A 73 -1.94 -10.51 0.50
N GLN A 74 -2.50 -9.37 0.13
CA GLN A 74 -3.94 -9.23 -0.11
C GLN A 74 -4.24 -9.69 -1.53
N THR A 75 -5.14 -10.67 -1.70
CA THR A 75 -5.51 -11.17 -3.02
C THR A 75 -7.02 -11.15 -3.21
N LEU A 76 -7.43 -11.05 -4.47
CA LEU A 76 -8.84 -11.06 -4.87
C LEU A 76 -9.14 -12.35 -5.63
N ASP A 77 -10.22 -13.04 -5.26
CA ASP A 77 -10.81 -14.05 -6.13
C ASP A 77 -11.71 -13.29 -7.13
N ALA A 78 -11.25 -13.19 -8.38
CA ALA A 78 -11.76 -12.23 -9.34
C ALA A 78 -11.66 -12.68 -10.79
N VAL A 79 -12.45 -12.03 -11.65
CA VAL A 79 -12.22 -11.93 -13.09
C VAL A 79 -11.72 -10.53 -13.39
N ARG A 80 -10.61 -10.41 -14.10
CA ARG A 80 -10.07 -9.14 -14.56
C ARG A 80 -9.86 -9.17 -16.07
N VAL A 81 -10.28 -8.12 -16.75
CA VAL A 81 -10.08 -7.91 -18.18
C VAL A 81 -9.31 -6.61 -18.38
N ALA A 82 -8.15 -6.71 -19.04
CA ALA A 82 -7.34 -5.56 -19.46
C ALA A 82 -7.35 -5.45 -20.97
N ILE A 83 -7.59 -4.25 -21.49
CA ILE A 83 -7.67 -3.95 -22.90
C ILE A 83 -6.71 -2.82 -23.21
N LYS A 84 -5.84 -3.00 -24.22
CA LYS A 84 -4.94 -1.97 -24.76
C LYS A 84 -5.33 -1.67 -26.21
N PRO A 85 -6.39 -0.85 -26.44
CA PRO A 85 -6.96 -0.67 -27.77
C PRO A 85 -6.01 0.02 -28.74
N VAL A 86 -5.22 0.97 -28.23
CA VAL A 86 -4.18 1.70 -28.97
C VAL A 86 -2.97 1.96 -28.06
N ALA A 87 -1.84 2.29 -28.65
CA ALA A 87 -0.63 2.62 -27.90
C ALA A 87 -0.88 3.79 -26.92
N GLY A 88 -0.47 3.63 -25.67
CA GLY A 88 -0.64 4.64 -24.62
C GLY A 88 -2.02 4.68 -23.97
N VAL A 89 -2.97 3.84 -24.36
CA VAL A 89 -4.29 3.74 -23.73
C VAL A 89 -4.47 2.35 -23.13
N SER A 90 -4.92 2.27 -21.88
CA SER A 90 -5.33 1.02 -21.23
C SER A 90 -6.67 1.18 -20.54
N LEU A 91 -7.49 0.13 -20.63
CA LEU A 91 -8.76 -0.01 -19.93
C LEU A 91 -8.71 -1.28 -19.12
N ASP A 92 -9.08 -1.20 -17.85
CA ASP A 92 -9.14 -2.34 -16.94
C ASP A 92 -10.53 -2.43 -16.33
N TYR A 93 -11.09 -3.63 -16.30
CA TYR A 93 -12.28 -3.97 -15.54
C TYR A 93 -12.00 -5.21 -14.69
N GLY A 94 -12.32 -5.15 -13.41
CA GLY A 94 -12.25 -6.26 -12.49
C GLY A 94 -13.59 -6.45 -11.77
N TYR A 95 -13.99 -7.72 -11.62
CA TYR A 95 -15.07 -8.13 -10.74
C TYR A 95 -14.53 -9.12 -9.71
N ALA A 96 -14.62 -8.77 -8.41
CA ALA A 96 -14.15 -9.62 -7.34
C ALA A 96 -15.28 -9.99 -6.39
N TRP A 97 -15.41 -11.30 -6.14
CA TRP A 97 -16.40 -11.87 -5.23
C TRP A 97 -15.84 -12.22 -3.85
N ARG A 98 -14.52 -12.19 -3.69
CA ARG A 98 -13.86 -12.49 -2.42
C ARG A 98 -12.57 -11.70 -2.27
N VAL A 99 -12.33 -11.21 -1.06
CA VAL A 99 -11.06 -10.58 -0.66
C VAL A 99 -10.40 -11.48 0.38
N ASN A 100 -9.16 -11.91 0.08
CA ASN A 100 -8.29 -12.59 1.03
C ASN A 100 -7.32 -11.51 1.53
N ARG A 101 -7.50 -11.07 2.78
CA ARG A 101 -6.74 -9.96 3.33
C ARG A 101 -5.41 -10.42 3.91
N ALA A 102 -4.44 -9.52 3.97
CA ALA A 102 -3.13 -9.78 4.55
C ALA A 102 -3.17 -10.23 6.03
N LEU A 103 -4.31 -10.12 6.72
CA LEU A 103 -4.53 -10.60 8.08
C LEU A 103 -4.54 -12.14 8.22
N GLY A 104 -4.62 -12.87 7.10
CA GLY A 104 -4.73 -14.32 7.06
C GLY A 104 -6.11 -14.87 7.43
N PRO A 105 -6.45 -16.09 6.98
CA PRO A 105 -7.81 -16.65 7.05
C PRO A 105 -8.31 -16.95 8.46
N ARG A 106 -7.41 -17.04 9.45
CA ARG A 106 -7.78 -17.28 10.86
C ARG A 106 -8.19 -16.02 11.60
N SER A 107 -7.83 -14.85 11.07
CA SER A 107 -8.30 -13.58 11.63
C SER A 107 -9.79 -13.39 11.37
N PRO A 108 -10.59 -12.87 12.31
CA PRO A 108 -12.02 -12.59 12.11
C PRO A 108 -12.30 -11.69 10.89
N GLN A 109 -11.35 -10.82 10.54
CA GLN A 109 -11.42 -9.93 9.39
C GLN A 109 -10.45 -10.34 8.27
N GLY A 110 -10.01 -11.59 8.25
CA GLY A 110 -9.01 -12.06 7.30
C GLY A 110 -9.56 -12.40 5.92
N ILE A 111 -10.85 -12.69 5.83
CA ILE A 111 -11.53 -12.99 4.57
C ILE A 111 -12.87 -12.28 4.54
N TRP A 112 -13.14 -11.59 3.45
CA TRP A 112 -14.46 -11.11 3.07
C TRP A 112 -14.98 -12.00 1.93
N ARG A 113 -16.09 -12.71 2.15
CA ARG A 113 -16.52 -13.83 1.30
C ARG A 113 -17.56 -13.48 0.26
N GLU A 114 -18.51 -12.64 0.63
CA GLU A 114 -19.69 -12.34 -0.18
C GLU A 114 -19.63 -10.91 -0.68
N ASN A 115 -18.67 -10.64 -1.56
CA ASN A 115 -18.47 -9.29 -2.06
C ASN A 115 -19.06 -9.13 -3.47
N ASP A 116 -19.45 -7.90 -3.75
CA ASP A 116 -19.76 -7.39 -5.06
C ASP A 116 -18.88 -6.17 -5.33
N ILE A 117 -17.67 -6.45 -5.83
CA ILE A 117 -16.64 -5.43 -6.03
C ILE A 117 -16.38 -5.25 -7.52
N HIS A 118 -16.58 -4.02 -7.98
CA HIS A 118 -16.25 -3.63 -9.35
C HIS A 118 -15.09 -2.63 -9.35
N LEU A 119 -14.09 -2.92 -10.17
CA LEU A 119 -12.90 -2.11 -10.39
C LEU A 119 -12.86 -1.66 -11.84
N LEU A 120 -13.10 -0.38 -12.10
CA LEU A 120 -13.01 0.21 -13.44
C LEU A 120 -11.87 1.21 -13.47
N ARG A 121 -11.04 1.14 -14.50
CA ARG A 121 -9.91 2.02 -14.68
C ARG A 121 -9.64 2.24 -16.17
N GLY A 122 -9.43 3.49 -16.54
CA GLY A 122 -8.99 3.86 -17.88
C GLY A 122 -7.82 4.82 -17.77
N SER A 123 -6.71 4.56 -18.46
CA SER A 123 -5.57 5.46 -18.50
C SER A 123 -5.13 5.79 -19.91
N ALA A 124 -4.66 7.01 -20.10
CA ALA A 124 -4.12 7.50 -21.36
C ALA A 124 -2.80 8.26 -21.12
N ASN A 125 -1.77 7.90 -21.86
CA ASN A 125 -0.51 8.65 -21.88
C ASN A 125 -0.67 9.84 -22.84
N THR A 126 -0.83 11.03 -22.27
CA THR A 126 -1.09 12.28 -22.98
C THR A 126 0.19 13.14 -23.06
N LYS A 127 1.22 12.66 -23.76
CA LYS A 127 2.47 13.42 -23.93
C LYS A 127 2.20 14.83 -24.48
N PRO A 128 2.86 15.89 -23.95
CA PRO A 128 3.91 15.86 -22.94
C PRO A 128 3.41 15.93 -21.49
N ILE A 129 2.09 15.95 -21.24
CA ILE A 129 1.50 16.23 -19.91
C ILE A 129 1.68 15.06 -18.94
N GLY A 130 1.79 13.82 -19.44
CA GLY A 130 1.92 12.64 -18.61
C GLY A 130 0.77 11.66 -18.77
N THR A 131 0.55 10.80 -17.80
CA THR A 131 -0.54 9.82 -17.81
C THR A 131 -1.72 10.35 -17.01
N ILE A 132 -2.88 10.40 -17.65
CA ILE A 132 -4.17 10.69 -17.02
C ILE A 132 -4.88 9.35 -16.81
N THR A 133 -5.36 9.10 -15.59
CA THR A 133 -6.14 7.92 -15.23
C THR A 133 -7.47 8.35 -14.64
N ALA A 134 -8.58 7.85 -15.19
CA ALA A 134 -9.91 7.93 -14.61
C ALA A 134 -10.28 6.56 -14.04
N TYR A 135 -10.92 6.54 -12.88
CA TYR A 135 -11.30 5.29 -12.23
C TYR A 135 -12.63 5.39 -11.49
N GLY A 136 -13.28 4.22 -11.33
CA GLY A 136 -14.45 4.03 -10.51
C GLY A 136 -14.34 2.70 -9.77
N TYR A 137 -14.29 2.75 -8.43
CA TYR A 137 -14.22 1.59 -7.56
C TYR A 137 -15.50 1.49 -6.75
N PHE A 138 -16.21 0.36 -6.88
CA PHE A 138 -17.49 0.13 -6.24
C PHE A 138 -17.34 -1.10 -5.35
N PHE A 139 -17.33 -0.89 -4.04
CA PHE A 139 -17.10 -1.93 -3.04
C PHE A 139 -18.40 -2.17 -2.26
N ASN A 140 -19.08 -3.28 -2.51
CA ASN A 140 -20.13 -3.78 -1.63
C ASN A 140 -19.56 -4.98 -0.86
N ILE A 141 -19.36 -4.81 0.44
CA ILE A 141 -18.66 -5.76 1.33
C ILE A 141 -19.56 -6.07 2.53
N PRO A 142 -20.48 -7.05 2.43
CA PRO A 142 -21.39 -7.41 3.52
C PRO A 142 -20.68 -7.85 4.81
N ASP A 143 -19.52 -8.51 4.70
CA ASP A 143 -18.68 -8.91 5.85
C ASP A 143 -18.08 -7.72 6.61
N ALA A 144 -18.02 -6.54 5.97
CA ALA A 144 -17.51 -5.29 6.55
C ALA A 144 -18.31 -4.09 5.99
N PRO A 145 -19.59 -3.91 6.36
CA PRO A 145 -20.47 -2.94 5.72
C PRO A 145 -19.97 -1.50 5.74
N LEU A 146 -19.26 -1.10 6.80
CA LEU A 146 -18.65 0.24 6.92
C LEU A 146 -17.52 0.48 5.89
N SER A 147 -16.98 -0.57 5.29
CA SER A 147 -15.99 -0.51 4.20
C SER A 147 -16.62 -0.45 2.81
N SER A 148 -17.95 -0.66 2.72
CA SER A 148 -18.68 -0.56 1.46
C SER A 148 -18.75 0.90 1.01
N SER A 149 -18.28 1.16 -0.21
CA SER A 149 -18.16 2.54 -0.74
C SER A 149 -18.09 2.56 -2.25
N LYS A 150 -18.44 3.68 -2.86
CA LYS A 150 -18.10 3.96 -4.26
C LYS A 150 -17.17 5.16 -4.31
N THR A 151 -16.05 5.01 -5.03
CA THR A 151 -15.05 6.03 -5.22
C THR A 151 -14.85 6.27 -6.71
N VAL A 152 -15.01 7.51 -7.15
CA VAL A 152 -14.78 7.91 -8.54
C VAL A 152 -13.74 9.03 -8.54
N GLY A 153 -12.73 8.90 -9.38
CA GLY A 153 -11.63 9.86 -9.36
C GLY A 153 -10.87 9.99 -10.68
N LEU A 154 -9.99 10.98 -10.67
CA LEU A 154 -9.09 11.32 -11.75
C LEU A 154 -7.70 11.57 -11.18
N ARG A 155 -6.69 10.97 -11.79
CA ARG A 155 -5.28 11.09 -11.43
C ARG A 155 -4.45 11.52 -12.64
N LEU A 156 -3.54 12.46 -12.43
CA LEU A 156 -2.48 12.86 -13.35
C LEU A 156 -1.13 12.53 -12.74
N VAL A 157 -0.25 11.90 -13.51
CA VAL A 157 1.16 11.68 -13.15
C VAL A 157 2.03 12.04 -14.34
N GLY A 158 3.06 12.83 -14.10
CA GLY A 158 3.97 13.20 -15.16
C GLY A 158 5.38 13.48 -14.70
N GLU A 159 6.28 13.52 -15.67
CA GLU A 159 7.65 14.01 -15.50
C GLU A 159 8.03 14.89 -16.68
N GLN A 160 8.84 15.92 -16.43
CA GLN A 160 9.41 16.79 -17.44
C GLN A 160 10.93 16.83 -17.27
N LYS A 161 11.65 16.61 -18.36
CA LYS A 161 13.10 16.81 -18.36
C LYS A 161 13.40 18.30 -18.22
N MET A 162 14.33 18.62 -17.33
CA MET A 162 14.90 19.95 -17.15
C MET A 162 16.32 19.98 -17.72
N SER A 163 17.05 21.05 -17.50
CA SER A 163 18.45 21.14 -17.91
C SER A 163 19.35 20.13 -17.19
N GLY A 164 20.34 19.61 -17.87
CA GLY A 164 21.28 18.62 -17.33
C GLY A 164 20.60 17.27 -17.04
N ASN A 165 20.82 16.74 -15.83
CA ASN A 165 20.24 15.47 -15.35
C ASN A 165 19.05 15.67 -14.39
N ALA A 166 18.45 16.86 -14.39
CA ALA A 166 17.30 17.19 -13.57
C ALA A 166 15.98 16.81 -14.25
N LYS A 167 15.00 16.41 -13.45
CA LYS A 167 13.62 16.16 -13.85
C LYS A 167 12.65 16.80 -12.86
N LEU A 168 11.63 17.46 -13.36
CA LEU A 168 10.46 17.83 -12.61
C LEU A 168 9.52 16.62 -12.57
N LEU A 169 9.01 16.29 -11.39
CA LEU A 169 8.03 15.22 -11.15
C LEU A 169 6.76 15.86 -10.63
N TYR A 170 5.60 15.32 -10.99
CA TYR A 170 4.33 15.79 -10.44
C TYR A 170 3.28 14.70 -10.46
N ALA A 171 2.46 14.71 -9.41
CA ALA A 171 1.21 13.96 -9.36
C ALA A 171 0.12 14.83 -8.77
N ALA A 172 -1.10 14.67 -9.29
CA ALA A 172 -2.31 15.30 -8.77
C ALA A 172 -3.46 14.31 -8.86
N GLU A 173 -4.31 14.27 -7.83
CA GLU A 173 -5.44 13.36 -7.80
C GLU A 173 -6.63 14.01 -7.08
N TYR A 174 -7.82 13.82 -7.64
CA TYR A 174 -9.10 14.13 -7.02
C TYR A 174 -10.00 12.92 -7.10
N ALA A 175 -10.68 12.60 -6.01
CA ALA A 175 -11.75 11.61 -6.00
C ALA A 175 -12.88 12.05 -5.07
N ASN A 176 -14.09 11.55 -5.34
CA ASN A 176 -15.22 11.62 -4.43
C ASN A 176 -15.61 10.21 -4.02
N GLN A 177 -15.75 9.99 -2.72
CA GLN A 177 -16.20 8.73 -2.13
C GLN A 177 -17.56 8.92 -1.48
N ARG A 178 -18.46 7.98 -1.75
CA ARG A 178 -19.80 7.92 -1.15
C ARG A 178 -20.07 6.54 -0.60
N ASP A 179 -21.09 6.45 0.24
CA ASP A 179 -21.69 5.18 0.63
C ASP A 179 -22.15 4.37 -0.60
N PHE A 180 -22.11 3.07 -0.47
CA PHE A 180 -22.54 2.13 -1.50
C PHE A 180 -22.96 0.79 -0.89
N GLY A 181 -23.88 0.09 -1.56
CA GLY A 181 -24.31 -1.27 -1.19
C GLY A 181 -24.81 -1.35 0.25
N THR A 182 -24.16 -2.18 1.06
CA THR A 182 -24.57 -2.49 2.45
C THR A 182 -24.11 -1.46 3.47
N ASN A 183 -23.50 -0.33 3.08
CA ASN A 183 -23.07 0.67 4.05
C ASN A 183 -24.27 1.31 4.75
N PRO A 184 -24.37 1.24 6.10
CA PRO A 184 -25.48 1.81 6.85
C PRO A 184 -25.42 3.33 7.03
N ARG A 185 -24.35 3.98 6.59
CA ARG A 185 -24.13 5.43 6.73
C ARG A 185 -24.27 6.10 5.38
N THR A 186 -24.76 7.32 5.36
CA THR A 186 -24.82 8.17 4.14
C THR A 186 -23.79 9.26 4.22
N TYR A 187 -22.93 9.36 3.21
CA TYR A 187 -21.88 10.37 3.12
C TYR A 187 -21.46 10.66 1.67
N SER A 188 -20.84 11.82 1.52
CA SER A 188 -20.11 12.20 0.31
C SER A 188 -18.88 12.98 0.75
N LEU A 189 -17.69 12.46 0.50
CA LEU A 189 -16.42 12.94 1.00
C LEU A 189 -15.39 13.03 -0.13
N ASP A 190 -14.57 14.07 -0.09
CA ASP A 190 -13.58 14.33 -1.11
C ASP A 190 -12.18 13.87 -0.70
N TYR A 191 -11.45 13.35 -1.68
CA TYR A 191 -10.03 13.07 -1.64
C TYR A 191 -9.29 14.03 -2.56
N LEU A 192 -8.19 14.58 -2.08
CA LEU A 192 -7.30 15.43 -2.84
C LEU A 192 -5.86 15.06 -2.53
N ALA A 193 -5.02 14.95 -3.55
CA ALA A 193 -3.58 14.80 -3.38
C ALA A 193 -2.83 15.62 -4.43
N PHE A 194 -1.71 16.20 -4.00
CA PHE A 194 -0.80 16.93 -4.86
C PHE A 194 0.64 16.67 -4.42
N GLU A 195 1.49 16.20 -5.34
CA GLU A 195 2.87 15.81 -5.05
C GLU A 195 3.81 16.31 -6.15
N PRO A 196 4.29 17.56 -6.10
CA PRO A 196 5.41 18.01 -6.91
C PRO A 196 6.74 17.46 -6.37
N GLY A 197 7.71 17.31 -7.28
CA GLY A 197 9.04 16.83 -6.90
C GLY A 197 10.09 17.16 -7.94
N VAL A 198 11.35 17.04 -7.52
CA VAL A 198 12.51 17.21 -8.39
C VAL A 198 13.45 16.03 -8.18
N SER A 199 13.96 15.49 -9.29
CA SER A 199 15.00 14.47 -9.27
C SER A 199 16.25 15.03 -9.94
N VAL A 200 17.39 15.03 -9.22
CA VAL A 200 18.68 15.47 -9.75
C VAL A 200 19.72 14.41 -9.43
N GLY A 201 20.25 13.78 -10.48
CA GLY A 201 21.24 12.72 -10.33
C GLY A 201 20.71 11.56 -9.46
N VAL A 202 21.30 11.39 -8.28
CA VAL A 202 20.96 10.31 -7.34
C VAL A 202 19.89 10.71 -6.31
N VAL A 203 19.53 11.99 -6.22
CA VAL A 203 18.59 12.53 -5.24
C VAL A 203 17.23 12.80 -5.88
N THR A 204 16.18 12.37 -5.22
CA THR A 204 14.79 12.72 -5.55
C THR A 204 14.14 13.31 -4.31
N THR A 205 13.58 14.51 -4.43
CA THR A 205 12.85 15.18 -3.36
C THR A 205 11.45 15.48 -3.83
N LYS A 206 10.45 15.19 -2.99
CA LYS A 206 9.04 15.49 -3.23
C LYS A 206 8.46 16.20 -2.02
N ILE A 207 7.50 17.07 -2.27
CA ILE A 207 6.63 17.65 -1.24
C ILE A 207 5.22 17.19 -1.60
N GLY A 208 4.54 16.55 -0.67
CA GLY A 208 3.19 16.06 -0.90
C GLY A 208 2.21 16.68 0.07
N TRP A 209 1.02 16.90 -0.41
CA TRP A 209 -0.13 17.26 0.41
C TRP A 209 -1.29 16.34 0.03
N GLU A 210 -1.86 15.66 1.03
CA GLU A 210 -2.97 14.75 0.88
C GLU A 210 -4.10 15.13 1.85
N LYS A 211 -5.34 15.07 1.37
CA LYS A 211 -6.55 15.28 2.17
C LYS A 211 -7.49 14.10 1.99
N LEU A 212 -7.80 13.43 3.08
CA LEU A 212 -8.92 12.50 3.20
C LEU A 212 -10.00 13.19 4.03
N GLU A 213 -11.11 13.53 3.43
CA GLU A 213 -12.15 14.27 4.11
C GLU A 213 -12.87 13.43 5.16
N GLY A 214 -13.31 14.12 6.22
CA GLY A 214 -14.18 13.58 7.26
C GLY A 214 -15.25 14.60 7.64
N ASN A 215 -16.44 14.12 7.98
CA ASN A 215 -17.55 14.99 8.37
C ASN A 215 -17.77 15.07 9.90
N GLY A 216 -16.91 14.40 10.68
CA GLY A 216 -17.01 14.29 12.14
C GLY A 216 -17.68 13.00 12.63
N ALA A 217 -18.41 12.30 11.77
CA ALA A 217 -19.02 11.00 12.04
C ALA A 217 -18.44 9.89 11.16
N VAL A 218 -18.10 10.23 9.93
CA VAL A 218 -17.52 9.33 8.92
C VAL A 218 -16.33 10.02 8.27
N ALA A 219 -15.32 9.27 7.94
CA ALA A 219 -14.21 9.72 7.09
C ALA A 219 -14.00 8.80 5.90
N LEU A 220 -13.41 9.34 4.86
CA LEU A 220 -12.98 8.62 3.67
C LEU A 220 -12.02 7.50 4.06
N GLN A 221 -12.25 6.28 3.57
CA GLN A 221 -11.43 5.11 3.85
C GLN A 221 -10.93 4.47 2.56
N THR A 222 -9.82 3.76 2.65
CA THR A 222 -9.22 3.02 1.52
C THR A 222 -9.02 1.54 1.87
N PRO A 223 -10.12 0.78 2.04
CA PRO A 223 -10.09 -0.56 2.66
C PRO A 223 -9.30 -1.61 1.88
N LEU A 224 -9.08 -1.41 0.58
CA LEU A 224 -8.26 -2.28 -0.27
C LEU A 224 -6.94 -1.63 -0.69
N GLY A 225 -6.60 -0.46 -0.14
CA GLY A 225 -5.39 0.28 -0.50
C GLY A 225 -4.15 -0.10 0.30
N ALA A 226 -3.00 0.40 -0.15
CA ALA A 226 -1.72 0.29 0.54
C ALA A 226 -1.69 1.21 1.76
N LEU A 227 -2.20 0.76 2.88
CA LEU A 227 -2.34 1.59 4.08
C LEU A 227 -0.98 2.06 4.62
N HIS A 228 0.03 1.17 4.66
CA HIS A 228 1.36 1.48 5.18
C HIS A 228 2.18 2.46 4.32
N ALA A 229 1.95 2.50 3.00
CA ALA A 229 2.70 3.36 2.10
C ALA A 229 2.35 4.85 2.24
N PHE A 230 1.22 5.15 2.89
CA PHE A 230 0.63 6.47 3.03
C PHE A 230 0.45 6.88 4.48
N ASN A 231 0.48 8.17 4.73
CA ASN A 231 0.18 8.78 6.03
C ASN A 231 1.05 8.25 7.19
N GLY A 232 2.35 8.08 6.89
CA GLY A 232 3.37 7.66 7.85
C GLY A 232 3.52 6.15 8.01
N TRP A 233 4.74 5.71 8.31
CA TRP A 233 5.08 4.28 8.43
C TRP A 233 4.84 3.71 9.83
N ALA A 234 4.50 4.56 10.81
CA ALA A 234 4.04 4.10 12.13
C ALA A 234 2.61 3.54 12.09
N ASP A 235 1.93 3.58 10.93
CA ASP A 235 0.59 3.02 10.71
C ASP A 235 -0.51 3.63 11.62
N LYS A 236 -0.34 4.87 12.09
CA LYS A 236 -1.31 5.55 12.99
C LYS A 236 -2.63 5.89 12.29
N PHE A 237 -2.58 6.10 10.96
CA PHE A 237 -3.72 6.54 10.16
C PHE A 237 -4.18 5.50 9.13
N VAL A 238 -3.95 4.19 9.40
CA VAL A 238 -4.52 3.10 8.58
C VAL A 238 -6.05 3.15 8.51
N ASN A 239 -6.68 3.73 9.54
CA ASN A 239 -8.07 4.16 9.53
C ASN A 239 -8.09 5.68 9.64
N THR A 240 -8.68 6.34 8.67
CA THR A 240 -8.84 7.80 8.71
C THR A 240 -9.76 8.20 9.86
N PRO A 241 -9.34 9.12 10.76
CA PRO A 241 -10.18 9.61 11.85
C PRO A 241 -11.46 10.28 11.34
N ALA A 242 -12.53 10.27 12.15
CA ALA A 242 -13.83 10.81 11.75
C ALA A 242 -13.81 12.29 11.32
N ALA A 243 -12.89 13.08 11.88
CA ALA A 243 -12.65 14.46 11.46
C ALA A 243 -11.80 14.57 10.16
N GLY A 244 -11.49 13.44 9.53
CA GLY A 244 -10.63 13.34 8.36
C GLY A 244 -9.16 13.57 8.65
N LEU A 245 -8.35 13.54 7.61
CA LEU A 245 -6.91 13.69 7.69
C LEU A 245 -6.40 14.64 6.61
N ARG A 246 -5.49 15.52 6.97
CA ARG A 246 -4.59 16.25 6.06
C ARG A 246 -3.17 15.88 6.43
N ASP A 247 -2.41 15.46 5.45
CA ASP A 247 -1.02 15.06 5.57
C ASP A 247 -0.17 15.95 4.67
N LEU A 248 0.65 16.79 5.25
CA LEU A 248 1.71 17.51 4.55
C LEU A 248 3.01 16.76 4.78
N TYR A 249 3.70 16.35 3.72
CA TYR A 249 4.94 15.60 3.87
C TYR A 249 6.06 16.06 2.93
N VAL A 250 7.28 15.79 3.37
CA VAL A 250 8.50 15.91 2.56
C VAL A 250 9.11 14.51 2.46
N ASP A 251 9.48 14.10 1.25
CA ASP A 251 10.03 12.79 0.94
C ASP A 251 11.34 12.95 0.16
N VAL A 252 12.43 12.47 0.73
CA VAL A 252 13.76 12.52 0.13
C VAL A 252 14.29 11.10 -0.05
N SER A 253 14.57 10.72 -1.30
CA SER A 253 15.16 9.43 -1.66
C SER A 253 16.52 9.62 -2.28
N ILE A 254 17.51 8.85 -1.86
CA ILE A 254 18.88 8.94 -2.33
C ILE A 254 19.37 7.54 -2.75
N LYS A 255 19.83 7.41 -4.00
CA LYS A 255 20.55 6.23 -4.45
C LYS A 255 21.99 6.34 -3.97
N LEU A 256 22.43 5.39 -3.17
CA LEU A 256 23.77 5.42 -2.58
C LEU A 256 24.83 4.92 -3.58
N PRO A 257 26.07 5.45 -3.54
CA PRO A 257 27.17 4.94 -4.34
C PRO A 257 27.46 3.47 -3.95
N ALA A 258 28.17 2.76 -4.82
CA ALA A 258 28.65 1.43 -4.47
C ALA A 258 29.67 1.50 -3.33
N VAL A 259 29.43 0.72 -2.27
CA VAL A 259 30.32 0.63 -1.10
C VAL A 259 30.68 -0.84 -0.88
N ALA A 260 31.96 -1.16 -0.78
CA ALA A 260 32.49 -2.53 -0.58
C ALA A 260 31.91 -3.56 -1.58
N GLY A 261 31.75 -3.15 -2.86
CA GLY A 261 31.20 -4.01 -3.92
C GLY A 261 29.66 -4.11 -3.95
N ILE A 262 28.95 -3.62 -2.94
CA ILE A 262 27.47 -3.56 -2.89
C ILE A 262 26.99 -2.39 -3.76
N LYS A 263 26.18 -2.70 -4.78
CA LYS A 263 25.57 -1.71 -5.69
C LYS A 263 24.06 -1.67 -5.46
N GLY A 264 23.45 -0.49 -5.71
CA GLY A 264 21.99 -0.35 -5.67
C GLY A 264 21.43 -0.12 -4.26
N ALA A 265 22.25 0.15 -3.27
CA ALA A 265 21.76 0.61 -1.97
C ALA A 265 21.05 1.96 -2.09
N SER A 266 20.05 2.19 -1.26
CA SER A 266 19.27 3.44 -1.24
C SER A 266 18.84 3.78 0.18
N THR A 267 18.62 5.07 0.41
CA THR A 267 17.98 5.56 1.64
C THR A 267 16.82 6.46 1.30
N ARG A 268 15.83 6.52 2.20
CA ARG A 268 14.66 7.39 2.09
C ARG A 268 14.38 7.98 3.45
N LEU A 269 14.08 9.26 3.48
CA LEU A 269 13.66 10.00 4.65
C LEU A 269 12.35 10.69 4.34
N LYS A 270 11.39 10.58 5.27
CA LYS A 270 10.12 11.30 5.17
C LYS A 270 9.86 12.05 6.46
N TRP A 271 9.18 13.17 6.32
CA TRP A 271 8.61 13.92 7.44
C TRP A 271 7.15 14.22 7.13
N HIS A 272 6.30 14.08 8.13
CA HIS A 272 4.87 14.28 8.03
C HIS A 272 4.37 15.24 9.10
N ASP A 273 3.38 16.08 8.74
CA ASP A 273 2.58 16.91 9.65
C ASP A 273 1.09 16.60 9.44
N PHE A 274 0.49 16.01 10.46
CA PHE A 274 -0.86 15.47 10.40
C PHE A 274 -1.87 16.36 11.09
N ASN A 275 -2.90 16.75 10.38
CA ASN A 275 -3.99 17.59 10.88
C ASN A 275 -5.34 17.01 10.48
N ALA A 276 -6.41 17.35 11.24
CA ALA A 276 -7.75 17.01 10.80
C ALA A 276 -8.12 17.78 9.53
N SER A 277 -8.90 17.16 8.64
CA SER A 277 -9.46 17.84 7.48
C SER A 277 -10.60 18.78 7.86
N ARG A 278 -11.25 18.54 9.02
CA ARG A 278 -12.34 19.34 9.60
C ARG A 278 -11.96 19.80 11.00
N GLY A 279 -12.13 21.10 11.26
CA GLY A 279 -11.76 21.72 12.54
C GLY A 279 -10.26 22.01 12.64
N SER A 280 -9.77 22.18 13.87
CA SER A 280 -8.39 22.62 14.17
C SER A 280 -7.58 21.58 14.94
N ILE A 281 -7.94 20.29 14.86
CA ILE A 281 -7.23 19.24 15.57
C ILE A 281 -5.88 19.02 14.87
N ASN A 282 -4.79 19.19 15.61
CA ASN A 282 -3.47 18.76 15.20
C ASN A 282 -3.22 17.34 15.74
N TYR A 283 -3.02 16.39 14.85
CA TYR A 283 -2.78 15.01 15.24
C TYR A 283 -1.34 14.76 15.66
N GLY A 284 -0.39 15.48 15.10
CA GLY A 284 1.01 15.34 15.41
C GLY A 284 1.89 15.20 14.16
N ARG A 285 3.11 14.70 14.36
CA ARG A 285 4.14 14.62 13.34
C ARG A 285 4.82 13.26 13.34
N GLU A 286 5.41 12.90 12.20
CA GLU A 286 6.15 11.64 12.08
C GLU A 286 7.44 11.84 11.29
N TRP A 287 8.47 11.14 11.70
CA TRP A 287 9.70 10.95 10.96
C TRP A 287 9.86 9.49 10.57
N ASP A 288 10.11 9.27 9.29
CA ASP A 288 10.38 7.96 8.73
C ASP A 288 11.77 7.92 8.12
N ALA A 289 12.47 6.82 8.29
CA ALA A 289 13.75 6.56 7.67
C ALA A 289 13.85 5.12 7.18
N MET A 290 14.44 4.93 6.00
CA MET A 290 14.69 3.61 5.44
C MET A 290 16.10 3.55 4.84
N LEU A 291 16.78 2.44 5.09
CA LEU A 291 17.99 2.03 4.38
C LEU A 291 17.71 0.68 3.72
N ALA A 292 17.86 0.59 2.41
CA ALA A 292 17.71 -0.65 1.65
C ALA A 292 19.05 -1.02 1.00
N VAL A 293 19.48 -2.26 1.21
CA VAL A 293 20.78 -2.78 0.76
C VAL A 293 20.57 -4.12 0.04
N PRO A 294 20.80 -4.22 -1.26
CA PRO A 294 20.83 -5.50 -1.96
C PRO A 294 21.97 -6.36 -1.42
N ILE A 295 21.67 -7.55 -0.93
CA ILE A 295 22.65 -8.49 -0.36
C ILE A 295 23.16 -9.44 -1.43
N ILE A 296 22.21 -10.08 -2.15
CA ILE A 296 22.47 -10.93 -3.31
C ILE A 296 21.37 -10.70 -4.35
N ARG A 297 21.51 -11.27 -5.54
CA ARG A 297 20.46 -11.19 -6.56
C ARG A 297 19.13 -11.73 -6.02
N GLY A 298 18.10 -10.90 -6.02
CA GLY A 298 16.75 -11.23 -5.53
C GLY A 298 16.56 -11.14 -4.01
N LEU A 299 17.57 -10.66 -3.25
CA LEU A 299 17.46 -10.44 -1.81
C LEU A 299 17.94 -9.04 -1.45
N THR A 300 17.07 -8.25 -0.87
CA THR A 300 17.38 -6.91 -0.33
C THR A 300 17.06 -6.88 1.17
N ALA A 301 18.01 -6.46 1.97
CA ALA A 301 17.75 -6.13 3.37
C ALA A 301 17.33 -4.67 3.48
N SER A 302 16.27 -4.39 4.23
CA SER A 302 15.83 -3.03 4.51
C SER A 302 15.66 -2.83 6.01
N LEU A 303 16.19 -1.70 6.49
CA LEU A 303 15.98 -1.21 7.84
C LEU A 303 15.02 -0.04 7.76
N ILE A 304 13.90 -0.10 8.47
CA ILE A 304 12.89 0.95 8.50
C ILE A 304 12.70 1.41 9.94
N TYR A 305 12.65 2.71 10.11
CA TYR A 305 12.37 3.39 11.37
C TYR A 305 11.22 4.37 11.17
N ALA A 306 10.29 4.43 12.11
CA ALA A 306 9.22 5.41 12.15
C ALA A 306 9.05 5.92 13.58
N GLU A 307 8.92 7.24 13.75
CA GLU A 307 8.69 7.90 15.03
C GLU A 307 7.52 8.88 14.88
N TYR A 308 6.38 8.52 15.44
CA TYR A 308 5.21 9.38 15.51
C TYR A 308 5.14 10.08 16.86
N ARG A 309 4.99 11.41 16.84
CA ARG A 309 4.80 12.27 18.01
C ARG A 309 3.39 12.85 17.97
N ALA A 310 2.55 12.36 18.89
CA ALA A 310 1.18 12.81 19.02
C ALA A 310 1.10 14.18 19.69
N GLU A 311 0.16 15.03 19.22
CA GLU A 311 -0.18 16.30 19.88
C GLU A 311 -1.60 16.27 20.49
N SER A 312 -2.58 15.73 19.77
CA SER A 312 -3.99 15.70 20.23
C SER A 312 -4.56 14.31 20.45
N PHE A 313 -3.87 13.26 20.04
CA PHE A 313 -4.13 11.88 20.49
C PHE A 313 -3.25 11.61 21.70
N GLY A 314 -3.76 10.89 22.71
CA GLY A 314 -2.95 10.51 23.86
C GLY A 314 -1.59 9.95 23.42
N SER A 315 -0.55 10.35 24.13
CA SER A 315 0.86 10.14 23.83
C SER A 315 1.20 8.65 23.67
N ASP A 316 1.17 8.16 22.46
CA ASP A 316 1.73 6.87 22.11
C ASP A 316 2.91 7.08 21.16
N PHE A 317 4.11 6.85 21.67
CA PHE A 317 5.27 6.65 20.82
C PHE A 317 5.18 5.27 20.19
N PHE A 318 5.16 5.21 18.89
CA PHE A 318 5.30 3.98 18.15
C PHE A 318 6.60 4.01 17.37
N THR A 319 7.58 3.25 17.82
CA THR A 319 8.83 3.02 17.08
C THR A 319 8.80 1.61 16.54
N SER A 320 8.81 1.44 15.24
CA SER A 320 8.97 0.13 14.62
C SER A 320 10.28 0.05 13.83
N LEU A 321 11.06 -0.97 14.11
CA LEU A 321 12.23 -1.32 13.32
C LEU A 321 11.85 -2.48 12.40
N ARG A 322 11.95 -2.28 11.09
CA ARG A 322 11.59 -3.29 10.09
C ARG A 322 12.81 -3.71 9.29
N PHE A 323 12.99 -5.01 9.17
CA PHE A 323 13.89 -5.60 8.19
C PHE A 323 13.03 -6.24 7.10
N SER A 324 12.97 -5.68 5.92
CA SER A 324 12.33 -6.29 4.76
C SER A 324 13.42 -6.68 3.75
N ASN A 325 13.45 -7.73 3.32
CA ASN A 325 12.80 -8.91 2.82
C ASN A 325 12.34 -9.80 3.95
N ASN A 326 11.32 -9.32 4.68
CA ASN A 326 10.57 -10.11 5.63
C ASN A 326 11.06 -10.14 7.09
N PHE A 327 11.62 -9.03 7.59
CA PHE A 327 11.87 -8.89 9.02
C PHE A 327 11.09 -7.71 9.58
N ILE A 328 10.17 -7.95 10.50
CA ILE A 328 9.49 -6.93 11.28
C ILE A 328 9.82 -7.14 12.74
N VAL A 329 10.49 -6.18 13.36
CA VAL A 329 10.70 -6.15 14.81
C VAL A 329 9.95 -4.94 15.36
N PRO A 330 8.77 -5.10 15.96
CA PRO A 330 8.12 -4.01 16.66
C PRO A 330 8.90 -3.69 17.93
N ILE A 331 9.31 -2.44 18.10
CA ILE A 331 9.90 -1.95 19.34
C ILE A 331 8.86 -1.01 19.95
N THR A 332 8.24 -1.46 21.03
CA THR A 332 7.36 -0.61 21.84
C THR A 332 8.14 0.01 22.98
N PRO A 333 8.05 1.31 23.22
CA PRO A 333 8.59 1.92 24.41
C PRO A 333 7.57 1.83 25.55
N ALA A 334 7.51 0.71 26.21
CA ALA A 334 7.04 0.64 27.58
C ALA A 334 8.16 -0.03 28.36
N GLU A 335 8.80 0.76 29.21
CA GLU A 335 9.85 0.38 30.14
C GLU A 335 11.24 0.09 29.53
N LYS A 336 12.22 0.78 30.08
CA LYS A 336 13.65 0.65 29.88
C LYS A 336 14.11 -0.81 29.92
N MET A 337 14.00 -1.52 28.81
CA MET A 337 14.73 -2.76 28.63
C MET A 337 15.07 -2.96 27.14
N THR A 338 16.35 -2.82 26.86
CA THR A 338 16.96 -3.14 25.58
C THR A 338 16.95 -4.66 25.39
N PHE A 339 16.00 -5.18 24.66
CA PHE A 339 16.06 -6.54 24.15
C PHE A 339 16.16 -6.53 22.64
N PHE A 340 17.30 -6.92 22.12
CA PHE A 340 17.46 -7.30 20.72
C PHE A 340 16.83 -8.69 20.54
N ALA A 341 15.61 -8.75 20.03
CA ALA A 341 15.04 -9.99 19.54
C ALA A 341 15.27 -10.07 18.03
N TRP A 342 16.17 -10.92 17.61
CA TRP A 342 16.39 -11.26 16.21
C TRP A 342 15.35 -12.29 15.79
N THR A 343 14.39 -11.88 14.95
CA THR A 343 13.50 -12.82 14.29
C THR A 343 13.85 -12.83 12.81
N VAL A 344 14.53 -13.90 12.38
CA VAL A 344 14.97 -14.07 10.99
C VAL A 344 13.85 -14.78 10.22
N TRP A 345 13.26 -14.13 9.23
CA TRP A 345 12.33 -14.74 8.29
C TRP A 345 12.98 -14.77 6.91
N VAL A 346 13.16 -15.94 6.35
CA VAL A 346 13.61 -16.10 4.99
C VAL A 346 12.40 -16.53 4.16
N CYS A 347 11.77 -15.61 3.47
CA CYS A 347 10.88 -15.94 2.37
C CYS A 347 11.74 -16.15 1.13
N LEU A 348 12.02 -17.40 0.82
CA LEU A 348 12.59 -17.76 -0.48
C LEU A 348 11.46 -17.72 -1.50
N LYS A 349 11.30 -16.62 -2.20
CA LYS A 349 10.55 -16.58 -3.45
C LYS A 349 11.35 -17.41 -4.47
N ARG A 350 11.09 -18.71 -4.50
CA ARG A 350 11.68 -19.61 -5.48
C ARG A 350 10.88 -19.48 -6.76
N GLU A 351 11.40 -18.77 -7.75
CA GLU A 351 10.96 -18.93 -9.14
C GLU A 351 11.26 -20.38 -9.55
N VAL A 352 10.24 -21.20 -9.64
CA VAL A 352 10.33 -22.49 -10.33
C VAL A 352 10.17 -22.17 -11.81
N GLU A 353 11.27 -22.03 -12.52
CA GLU A 353 11.26 -22.20 -13.98
C GLU A 353 10.86 -23.64 -14.31
N SER A 354 9.58 -23.89 -14.46
CA SER A 354 9.13 -25.03 -15.24
C SER A 354 9.20 -24.62 -16.72
N ARG A 355 10.14 -25.17 -17.45
CA ARG A 355 10.16 -25.13 -18.91
C ARG A 355 8.82 -25.69 -19.40
N ASN A 356 7.91 -24.81 -19.83
CA ASN A 356 6.60 -24.99 -20.49
C ASN A 356 5.40 -24.37 -19.77
N VAL A 357 5.58 -23.47 -18.79
CA VAL A 357 4.50 -22.60 -18.35
C VAL A 357 4.98 -21.16 -18.52
N ILE A 358 4.33 -20.43 -19.40
CA ILE A 358 4.61 -19.02 -19.65
C ILE A 358 4.17 -18.24 -18.41
N SER A 359 5.11 -17.92 -17.53
CA SER A 359 4.90 -17.00 -16.42
C SER A 359 5.46 -15.65 -16.81
N TYR A 360 4.61 -14.61 -16.85
CA TYR A 360 5.04 -13.22 -16.97
C TYR A 360 5.06 -12.59 -15.57
N ARG A 361 6.15 -11.89 -15.27
CA ARG A 361 6.32 -11.12 -14.02
C ARG A 361 5.37 -9.91 -14.00
N ALA A 362 4.82 -9.62 -12.84
CA ALA A 362 4.04 -8.39 -12.57
C ALA A 362 4.91 -7.11 -12.50
N SER A 363 6.18 -7.16 -12.95
CA SER A 363 7.10 -6.01 -12.94
C SER A 363 7.18 -5.24 -14.25
N ASP A 364 6.43 -5.65 -15.28
CA ASP A 364 6.49 -5.04 -16.63
C ASP A 364 5.24 -4.20 -16.96
N PHE A 365 4.52 -3.71 -15.92
CA PHE A 365 3.37 -2.82 -16.11
C PHE A 365 3.52 -1.50 -15.37
#